data_b5fae8c85dd88b7b912b8dcaaf4d4892
#
_entry.id   b5fae8c85dd88b7b912b8dcaaf4d4892
#
_cell.length_a   1.000
_cell.length_b   1.000
_cell.length_c   1.000
_cell.angle_alpha   90.00
_cell.angle_beta   90.00
_cell.angle_gamma   90.00
#
_symmetry.space_group_name_H-M   'P 1'
#
loop_
_entity.id
_entity.type
_entity.pdbx_description
1 polymer ?
#
loop_
_entity_poly.entity_id
_entity_poly.type
_entity_poly.pdbx_seq_one_letter_code
_entity_poly.pdbx_strand_id
1 'polypeptide(L)'
;MSASTIKNETIASHLIKEPSEQFLNGVNVTAVNELIENVQTDPELAKSKFHIKNSWITCGQNQSKVESFYGAKQENPHEVPFTLNADEPPLLAGHGKDANPVKHLLHALASCVTTTLVYHAAVRGIKIEELESEVQGDLDIRGFLGISNEVRRGYQNIYINFKVKTDAENIEKLKALSKLSPVFDVTSNGTNVEVNIEQIGK
;
A
#
# COMPACT_ATOMS: atom_id res chain seq x y z
N MET A 1 -61.76 -14.63 -47.93
CA MET A 1 -60.29 -14.52 -47.82
C MET A 1 -59.99 -13.80 -46.55
N SER A 2 -59.55 -14.55 -45.53
CA SER A 2 -59.38 -14.06 -44.15
C SER A 2 -57.92 -13.69 -43.97
N ALA A 3 -57.63 -12.45 -43.59
CA ALA A 3 -56.31 -11.98 -43.24
C ALA A 3 -56.06 -12.20 -41.75
N SER A 4 -55.12 -13.08 -41.42
CA SER A 4 -54.69 -13.41 -40.07
C SER A 4 -53.77 -12.25 -39.54
N THR A 5 -54.24 -11.62 -38.50
CA THR A 5 -53.47 -10.60 -37.77
C THR A 5 -52.52 -11.28 -36.78
N ILE A 6 -51.23 -11.27 -37.06
CA ILE A 6 -50.20 -11.71 -36.13
C ILE A 6 -50.01 -10.63 -35.06
N LYS A 7 -50.32 -10.90 -33.82
CA LYS A 7 -50.00 -10.06 -32.65
C LYS A 7 -48.51 -10.22 -32.34
N ASN A 8 -47.75 -9.14 -32.50
CA ASN A 8 -46.40 -9.02 -31.97
C ASN A 8 -46.50 -8.88 -30.42
N GLU A 9 -46.17 -9.93 -29.70
CA GLU A 9 -45.87 -9.83 -28.27
C GLU A 9 -44.49 -9.24 -28.14
N THR A 10 -44.45 -8.00 -27.63
CA THR A 10 -43.24 -7.31 -27.24
C THR A 10 -42.66 -8.00 -26.02
N ILE A 11 -41.58 -8.76 -26.23
CA ILE A 11 -40.78 -9.33 -25.15
C ILE A 11 -40.17 -8.15 -24.39
N ALA A 12 -40.70 -7.86 -23.22
CA ALA A 12 -40.11 -6.91 -22.29
C ALA A 12 -38.72 -7.43 -21.90
N SER A 13 -37.68 -6.84 -22.45
CA SER A 13 -36.31 -7.04 -22.02
C SER A 13 -36.23 -6.68 -20.54
N HIS A 14 -36.02 -7.67 -19.67
CA HIS A 14 -35.60 -7.45 -18.32
C HIS A 14 -34.26 -6.73 -18.38
N LEU A 15 -34.31 -5.42 -18.22
CA LEU A 15 -33.12 -4.60 -17.92
C LEU A 15 -32.58 -5.10 -16.58
N ILE A 16 -31.62 -5.98 -16.64
CA ILE A 16 -30.74 -6.25 -15.51
C ILE A 16 -30.04 -4.92 -15.27
N LYS A 17 -30.51 -4.18 -14.28
CA LYS A 17 -29.90 -2.94 -13.85
C LYS A 17 -28.56 -3.36 -13.28
N GLU A 18 -27.45 -2.98 -13.95
CA GLU A 18 -26.12 -3.17 -13.34
C GLU A 18 -26.15 -2.57 -11.94
N PRO A 19 -25.59 -3.26 -10.94
CA PRO A 19 -25.57 -2.73 -9.60
C PRO A 19 -24.90 -1.36 -9.63
N SER A 20 -25.59 -0.34 -9.11
CA SER A 20 -25.02 1.01 -9.04
C SER A 20 -23.77 0.97 -8.18
N GLU A 21 -22.65 1.49 -8.70
CA GLU A 21 -21.39 1.59 -7.96
C GLU A 21 -21.62 2.33 -6.63
N GLN A 22 -21.12 1.74 -5.55
CA GLN A 22 -21.19 2.31 -4.22
C GLN A 22 -19.83 2.84 -3.81
N PHE A 23 -19.79 4.09 -3.36
CA PHE A 23 -18.56 4.73 -2.88
C PHE A 23 -18.70 5.09 -1.40
N LEU A 24 -17.66 4.80 -0.62
CA LEU A 24 -17.51 5.27 0.75
C LEU A 24 -16.04 5.61 1.01
N ASN A 25 -15.78 6.73 1.68
CA ASN A 25 -14.42 7.25 1.91
C ASN A 25 -13.60 7.41 0.61
N GLY A 26 -14.27 7.64 -0.54
CA GLY A 26 -13.63 7.67 -1.86
C GLY A 26 -13.30 6.31 -2.48
N VAL A 27 -13.58 5.21 -1.78
CA VAL A 27 -13.36 3.84 -2.25
C VAL A 27 -14.59 3.33 -2.99
N ASN A 28 -14.41 2.75 -4.19
CA ASN A 28 -15.45 1.99 -4.88
C ASN A 28 -15.65 0.64 -4.16
N VAL A 29 -16.63 0.59 -3.27
CA VAL A 29 -16.92 -0.59 -2.43
C VAL A 29 -17.39 -1.77 -3.29
N THR A 30 -18.13 -1.49 -4.37
CA THR A 30 -18.57 -2.52 -5.31
C THR A 30 -17.37 -3.25 -5.92
N ALA A 31 -16.42 -2.51 -6.47
CA ALA A 31 -15.22 -3.09 -7.08
C ALA A 31 -14.33 -3.85 -6.08
N VAL A 32 -14.23 -3.37 -4.82
CA VAL A 32 -13.49 -4.10 -3.79
C VAL A 32 -14.18 -5.40 -3.40
N ASN A 33 -15.50 -5.43 -3.30
CA ASN A 33 -16.25 -6.65 -3.00
C ASN A 33 -16.13 -7.66 -4.16
N GLU A 34 -16.22 -7.24 -5.40
CA GLU A 34 -15.97 -8.08 -6.58
C GLU A 34 -14.56 -8.68 -6.57
N LEU A 35 -13.55 -7.87 -6.22
CA LEU A 35 -12.19 -8.38 -6.05
C LEU A 35 -12.10 -9.46 -4.96
N ILE A 36 -12.77 -9.25 -3.83
CA ILE A 36 -12.82 -10.24 -2.73
C ILE A 36 -13.44 -11.54 -3.21
N GLU A 37 -14.58 -11.50 -3.89
CA GLU A 37 -15.26 -12.67 -4.44
C GLU A 37 -14.39 -13.41 -5.48
N ASN A 38 -13.74 -12.68 -6.37
CA ASN A 38 -12.82 -13.23 -7.37
C ASN A 38 -11.64 -13.96 -6.71
N VAL A 39 -11.02 -13.34 -5.70
CA VAL A 39 -9.90 -13.93 -4.95
C VAL A 39 -10.34 -15.14 -4.12
N GLN A 40 -11.56 -15.14 -3.57
CA GLN A 40 -12.11 -16.32 -2.88
C GLN A 40 -12.31 -17.49 -3.83
N THR A 41 -12.72 -17.21 -5.07
CA THR A 41 -12.93 -18.23 -6.11
C THR A 41 -11.61 -18.71 -6.70
N ASP A 42 -10.64 -17.81 -6.90
CA ASP A 42 -9.33 -18.09 -7.47
C ASP A 42 -8.22 -17.40 -6.64
N PRO A 43 -7.69 -18.06 -5.61
CA PRO A 43 -6.65 -17.49 -4.73
C PRO A 43 -5.34 -17.09 -5.46
N GLU A 44 -5.07 -17.60 -6.67
CA GLU A 44 -3.90 -17.21 -7.45
C GLU A 44 -3.97 -15.73 -7.91
N LEU A 45 -5.17 -15.15 -7.98
CA LEU A 45 -5.36 -13.72 -8.28
C LEU A 45 -4.82 -12.81 -7.16
N ALA A 46 -4.72 -13.30 -5.92
CA ALA A 46 -4.18 -12.54 -4.80
C ALA A 46 -2.65 -12.43 -4.81
N LYS A 47 -1.96 -13.30 -5.57
CA LYS A 47 -0.50 -13.34 -5.58
C LYS A 47 0.07 -12.16 -6.35
N SER A 48 0.92 -11.39 -5.69
CA SER A 48 1.57 -10.23 -6.26
C SER A 48 3.07 -10.25 -6.03
N LYS A 49 3.83 -9.67 -6.97
CA LYS A 49 5.28 -9.43 -6.83
C LYS A 49 5.55 -7.97 -7.16
N PHE A 50 6.15 -7.28 -6.22
CA PHE A 50 6.57 -5.89 -6.40
C PHE A 50 8.09 -5.86 -6.54
N HIS A 51 8.60 -5.05 -7.46
CA HIS A 51 10.03 -4.87 -7.65
C HIS A 51 10.37 -3.41 -7.93
N ILE A 52 11.56 -3.03 -7.52
CA ILE A 52 12.14 -1.72 -7.81
C ILE A 52 13.57 -1.92 -8.30
N LYS A 53 14.06 -1.01 -9.11
CA LYS A 53 15.48 -0.94 -9.51
C LYS A 53 16.10 0.27 -8.83
N ASN A 54 17.16 0.07 -8.04
CA ASN A 54 17.86 1.14 -7.36
C ASN A 54 19.25 1.33 -7.95
N SER A 55 19.70 2.58 -8.07
CA SER A 55 21.01 2.96 -8.53
C SER A 55 21.63 3.97 -7.57
N TRP A 56 22.86 3.71 -7.17
CA TRP A 56 23.65 4.67 -6.44
C TRP A 56 24.10 5.83 -7.37
N ILE A 57 24.12 7.04 -6.85
CA ILE A 57 24.51 8.25 -7.60
C ILE A 57 25.84 8.75 -7.07
N THR A 58 25.88 9.20 -5.83
CA THR A 58 27.10 9.67 -5.15
C THR A 58 26.83 9.79 -3.65
N CYS A 59 27.84 9.62 -2.82
CA CYS A 59 27.72 9.73 -1.36
C CYS A 59 26.54 8.88 -0.83
N GLY A 60 25.57 9.49 -0.14
CA GLY A 60 24.32 8.86 0.29
C GLY A 60 23.21 8.85 -0.74
N GLN A 61 23.39 9.55 -1.87
CA GLN A 61 22.35 9.70 -2.89
C GLN A 61 22.15 8.44 -3.71
N ASN A 62 20.91 8.03 -3.80
CA ASN A 62 20.46 6.93 -4.67
C ASN A 62 19.05 7.20 -5.20
N GLN A 63 18.70 6.51 -6.27
CA GLN A 63 17.42 6.66 -6.95
C GLN A 63 16.84 5.30 -7.27
N SER A 64 15.57 5.13 -6.94
CA SER A 64 14.79 3.95 -7.34
C SER A 64 13.81 4.28 -8.44
N LYS A 65 13.64 3.35 -9.39
CA LYS A 65 12.58 3.37 -10.41
C LYS A 65 11.60 2.24 -10.16
N VAL A 66 10.32 2.58 -10.25
CA VAL A 66 9.18 1.66 -10.13
C VAL A 66 8.44 1.68 -11.46
N GLU A 67 8.55 0.61 -12.25
CA GLU A 67 8.07 0.55 -13.64
C GLU A 67 6.80 -0.29 -13.78
N SER A 68 6.71 -1.41 -13.05
CA SER A 68 5.57 -2.34 -13.08
C SER A 68 5.48 -3.16 -11.82
N PHE A 69 4.42 -3.95 -11.71
CA PHE A 69 4.30 -5.03 -10.74
C PHE A 69 3.57 -6.21 -11.36
N TYR A 70 3.83 -7.42 -10.88
CA TYR A 70 3.02 -8.59 -11.21
C TYR A 70 1.87 -8.72 -10.20
N GLY A 71 0.65 -8.86 -10.68
CA GLY A 71 -0.55 -9.05 -9.87
C GLY A 71 -1.73 -9.48 -10.75
N ALA A 72 -2.72 -10.12 -10.17
CA ALA A 72 -3.86 -10.66 -10.91
C ALA A 72 -3.44 -11.53 -12.12
N LYS A 73 -2.39 -12.35 -11.95
CA LYS A 73 -1.80 -13.26 -12.95
C LYS A 73 -1.17 -12.58 -14.17
N GLN A 74 -0.89 -11.29 -14.13
CA GLN A 74 -0.28 -10.55 -15.24
C GLN A 74 0.68 -9.46 -14.77
N GLU A 75 1.53 -8.98 -15.69
CA GLU A 75 2.31 -7.77 -15.48
C GLU A 75 1.42 -6.53 -15.67
N ASN A 76 1.57 -5.58 -14.75
CA ASN A 76 0.83 -4.33 -14.73
C ASN A 76 1.84 -3.18 -14.82
N PRO A 77 2.14 -2.67 -16.01
CA PRO A 77 3.04 -1.54 -16.16
C PRO A 77 2.37 -0.25 -15.67
N HIS A 78 3.15 0.62 -15.04
CA HIS A 78 2.69 1.99 -14.78
C HIS A 78 2.75 2.79 -16.07
N GLU A 79 1.72 3.57 -16.35
CA GLU A 79 1.66 4.46 -17.52
C GLU A 79 2.86 5.43 -17.51
N VAL A 80 3.18 5.96 -16.34
CA VAL A 80 4.39 6.75 -16.09
C VAL A 80 5.14 6.13 -14.91
N PRO A 81 6.40 5.69 -15.11
CA PRO A 81 7.20 5.13 -14.03
C PRO A 81 7.40 6.14 -12.89
N PHE A 82 7.37 5.64 -11.64
CA PHE A 82 7.67 6.47 -10.49
C PHE A 82 9.18 6.50 -10.22
N THR A 83 9.66 7.66 -9.77
CA THR A 83 11.03 7.86 -9.31
C THR A 83 11.02 8.23 -7.83
N LEU A 84 11.79 7.49 -7.04
CA LEU A 84 11.96 7.72 -5.60
C LEU A 84 13.44 8.04 -5.36
N ASN A 85 13.70 9.21 -4.79
CA ASN A 85 15.06 9.64 -4.45
C ASN A 85 15.30 9.49 -2.95
N ALA A 86 16.52 9.16 -2.57
CA ALA A 86 16.95 9.14 -1.19
C ALA A 86 18.35 9.76 -1.05
N ASP A 87 18.60 10.42 0.07
CA ASP A 87 19.89 10.96 0.46
C ASP A 87 20.04 10.88 1.99
N GLU A 88 21.27 10.91 2.48
CA GLU A 88 21.52 11.01 3.91
C GLU A 88 21.65 12.48 4.35
N PRO A 89 21.29 12.79 5.62
CA PRO A 89 21.44 14.13 6.16
C PRO A 89 22.92 14.50 6.34
N PRO A 90 23.26 15.80 6.45
CA PRO A 90 24.63 16.26 6.70
C PRO A 90 25.27 15.64 7.96
N LEU A 91 24.47 15.27 8.97
CA LEU A 91 24.95 14.57 10.16
C LEU A 91 25.62 13.22 9.82
N LEU A 92 25.19 12.57 8.71
CA LEU A 92 25.76 11.33 8.17
C LEU A 92 26.61 11.58 6.91
N ALA A 93 27.16 12.79 6.78
CA ALA A 93 27.96 13.22 5.64
C ALA A 93 27.22 13.20 4.28
N GLY A 94 25.90 13.17 4.26
CA GLY A 94 25.06 13.33 3.07
C GLY A 94 24.84 14.80 2.71
N HIS A 95 24.10 15.05 1.63
CA HIS A 95 23.77 16.40 1.18
C HIS A 95 22.40 16.89 1.67
N GLY A 96 21.55 15.98 2.19
CA GLY A 96 20.22 16.28 2.71
C GLY A 96 19.23 16.79 1.65
N LYS A 97 19.39 16.38 0.39
CA LYS A 97 18.53 16.82 -0.73
C LYS A 97 17.18 16.10 -0.77
N ASP A 98 17.14 14.89 -0.23
CA ASP A 98 15.95 14.02 -0.26
C ASP A 98 15.73 13.38 1.12
N ALA A 99 14.57 12.77 1.32
CA ALA A 99 14.31 12.00 2.53
C ALA A 99 15.27 10.82 2.64
N ASN A 100 15.81 10.58 3.85
CA ASN A 100 16.71 9.45 4.03
C ASN A 100 15.95 8.10 4.03
N PRO A 101 16.64 6.96 3.80
CA PRO A 101 16.00 5.64 3.67
C PRO A 101 15.10 5.26 4.86
N VAL A 102 15.48 5.62 6.08
CA VAL A 102 14.66 5.30 7.26
C VAL A 102 13.38 6.13 7.33
N LYS A 103 13.36 7.36 6.78
CA LYS A 103 12.13 8.15 6.61
C LYS A 103 11.22 7.57 5.53
N HIS A 104 11.78 6.99 4.46
CA HIS A 104 10.99 6.27 3.47
C HIS A 104 10.26 5.06 4.10
N LEU A 105 10.89 4.36 5.05
CA LEU A 105 10.22 3.29 5.78
C LEU A 105 9.06 3.83 6.63
N LEU A 106 9.24 4.96 7.34
CA LEU A 106 8.15 5.58 8.10
C LEU A 106 7.02 6.05 7.19
N HIS A 107 7.34 6.61 6.02
CA HIS A 107 6.34 6.99 5.02
C HIS A 107 5.58 5.76 4.49
N ALA A 108 6.28 4.69 4.15
CA ALA A 108 5.65 3.45 3.69
C ALA A 108 4.70 2.87 4.75
N LEU A 109 5.11 2.91 6.03
CA LEU A 109 4.28 2.44 7.13
C LEU A 109 3.05 3.33 7.32
N ALA A 110 3.21 4.65 7.35
CA ALA A 110 2.11 5.61 7.47
C ALA A 110 1.09 5.45 6.34
N SER A 111 1.55 5.46 5.09
CA SER A 111 0.69 5.37 3.91
C SER A 111 -0.05 4.03 3.84
N CYS A 112 0.65 2.92 4.12
CA CYS A 112 0.03 1.60 4.07
C CYS A 112 -1.03 1.41 5.17
N VAL A 113 -0.77 1.85 6.40
CA VAL A 113 -1.78 1.80 7.48
C VAL A 113 -2.97 2.70 7.14
N THR A 114 -2.73 3.92 6.65
CA THR A 114 -3.80 4.84 6.22
C THR A 114 -4.69 4.19 5.16
N THR A 115 -4.10 3.65 4.09
CA THR A 115 -4.83 2.96 3.03
C THR A 115 -5.62 1.77 3.58
N THR A 116 -4.99 0.96 4.43
CA THR A 116 -5.65 -0.18 5.08
C THR A 116 -6.88 0.26 5.87
N LEU A 117 -6.77 1.30 6.69
CA LEU A 117 -7.89 1.83 7.45
C LEU A 117 -9.03 2.29 6.55
N VAL A 118 -8.73 3.08 5.51
CA VAL A 118 -9.72 3.65 4.60
C VAL A 118 -10.48 2.57 3.83
N TYR A 119 -9.76 1.61 3.24
CA TYR A 119 -10.37 0.52 2.45
C TYR A 119 -11.18 -0.42 3.32
N HIS A 120 -10.62 -0.88 4.44
CA HIS A 120 -11.32 -1.79 5.34
C HIS A 120 -12.50 -1.14 6.06
N ALA A 121 -12.43 0.16 6.35
CA ALA A 121 -13.56 0.93 6.85
C ALA A 121 -14.68 1.01 5.81
N ALA A 122 -14.35 1.33 4.56
CA ALA A 122 -15.32 1.47 3.48
C ALA A 122 -16.15 0.19 3.26
N VAL A 123 -15.50 -0.96 3.13
CA VAL A 123 -16.21 -2.24 2.93
C VAL A 123 -17.02 -2.70 4.16
N ARG A 124 -16.81 -2.06 5.33
CA ARG A 124 -17.58 -2.31 6.56
C ARG A 124 -18.62 -1.23 6.86
N GLY A 125 -18.83 -0.30 5.92
CA GLY A 125 -19.79 0.79 6.09
C GLY A 125 -19.37 1.85 7.12
N ILE A 126 -18.09 1.89 7.53
CA ILE A 126 -17.56 2.87 8.47
C ILE A 126 -17.15 4.13 7.71
N LYS A 127 -17.82 5.24 7.99
CA LYS A 127 -17.49 6.54 7.41
C LYS A 127 -16.29 7.16 8.13
N ILE A 128 -15.31 7.60 7.36
CA ILE A 128 -14.17 8.41 7.81
C ILE A 128 -14.29 9.78 7.10
N GLU A 129 -14.34 10.86 7.85
CA GLU A 129 -14.40 12.22 7.30
C GLU A 129 -13.01 12.84 7.15
N GLU A 130 -12.15 12.61 8.15
CA GLU A 130 -10.76 13.10 8.17
C GLU A 130 -9.87 12.04 8.80
N LEU A 131 -8.66 11.89 8.29
CA LEU A 131 -7.66 10.97 8.82
C LEU A 131 -6.26 11.57 8.62
N GLU A 132 -5.59 11.83 9.73
CA GLU A 132 -4.21 12.30 9.77
C GLU A 132 -3.36 11.35 10.59
N SER A 133 -2.08 11.25 10.28
CA SER A 133 -1.13 10.49 11.09
C SER A 133 0.17 11.23 11.30
N GLU A 134 0.72 11.09 12.50
CA GLU A 134 2.08 11.45 12.84
C GLU A 134 2.86 10.18 13.17
N VAL A 135 4.03 10.00 12.55
CA VAL A 135 4.87 8.82 12.73
C VAL A 135 6.24 9.24 13.20
N GLN A 136 6.67 8.66 14.32
CA GLN A 136 7.98 8.86 14.91
C GLN A 136 8.69 7.51 15.03
N GLY A 137 10.01 7.50 14.78
CA GLY A 137 10.86 6.34 14.99
C GLY A 137 12.15 6.72 15.70
N ASP A 138 12.49 5.98 16.75
CA ASP A 138 13.71 6.17 17.53
C ASP A 138 14.81 5.26 16.96
N LEU A 139 15.94 5.85 16.57
CA LEU A 139 17.08 5.14 16.00
C LEU A 139 18.39 5.60 16.66
N ASP A 140 19.23 4.63 17.03
CA ASP A 140 20.58 4.89 17.52
C ASP A 140 21.59 4.56 16.42
N ILE A 141 22.27 5.58 15.90
CA ILE A 141 23.21 5.46 14.79
C ILE A 141 24.44 4.60 15.10
N ARG A 142 24.74 4.32 16.37
CA ARG A 142 25.84 3.41 16.74
C ARG A 142 25.66 2.01 16.16
N GLY A 143 24.39 1.56 16.03
CA GLY A 143 24.06 0.29 15.39
C GLY A 143 24.37 0.31 13.88
N PHE A 144 23.98 1.38 13.18
CA PHE A 144 24.29 1.59 11.76
C PHE A 144 25.80 1.70 11.51
N LEU A 145 26.51 2.46 12.34
CA LEU A 145 27.96 2.67 12.22
C LEU A 145 28.77 1.41 12.61
N GLY A 146 28.13 0.38 13.16
CA GLY A 146 28.82 -0.86 13.55
C GLY A 146 29.78 -0.69 14.76
N ILE A 147 29.61 0.37 15.55
CA ILE A 147 30.46 0.64 16.72
C ILE A 147 29.87 0.15 18.03
N SER A 148 28.71 -0.49 18.00
CA SER A 148 28.12 -1.17 19.17
C SER A 148 27.34 -2.41 18.72
N ASN A 149 27.59 -3.54 19.39
CA ASN A 149 26.82 -4.76 19.22
C ASN A 149 25.62 -4.86 20.16
N GLU A 150 25.49 -3.95 21.12
CA GLU A 150 24.39 -3.90 22.09
C GLU A 150 23.19 -3.10 21.56
N VAL A 151 23.42 -2.34 20.47
CA VAL A 151 22.41 -1.46 19.87
C VAL A 151 21.85 -2.08 18.60
N ARG A 152 20.52 -2.16 18.51
CA ARG A 152 19.83 -2.59 17.29
C ARG A 152 20.19 -1.65 16.12
N ARG A 153 20.45 -2.21 14.93
CA ARG A 153 20.84 -1.44 13.72
C ARG A 153 19.70 -0.64 13.11
N GLY A 154 18.46 -1.07 13.30
CA GLY A 154 17.25 -0.39 12.83
C GLY A 154 16.55 0.41 13.93
N TYR A 155 15.32 0.80 13.67
CA TYR A 155 14.48 1.46 14.67
C TYR A 155 14.34 0.61 15.93
N GLN A 156 14.47 1.27 17.08
CA GLN A 156 14.23 0.66 18.39
C GLN A 156 12.74 0.64 18.69
N ASN A 157 12.06 1.76 18.39
CA ASN A 157 10.62 1.91 18.51
C ASN A 157 10.09 2.73 17.33
N ILE A 158 8.86 2.45 16.93
CA ILE A 158 8.08 3.30 16.00
C ILE A 158 6.72 3.54 16.64
N TYR A 159 6.29 4.79 16.64
CA TYR A 159 4.99 5.22 17.14
C TYR A 159 4.20 5.84 16.00
N ILE A 160 2.93 5.46 15.87
CA ILE A 160 1.99 6.04 14.90
C ILE A 160 0.80 6.57 15.68
N ASN A 161 0.56 7.87 15.58
CA ASN A 161 -0.58 8.54 16.18
C ASN A 161 -1.54 8.96 15.08
N PHE A 162 -2.72 8.37 15.05
CA PHE A 162 -3.80 8.76 14.14
C PHE A 162 -4.77 9.69 14.83
N LYS A 163 -5.14 10.77 14.13
CA LYS A 163 -6.33 11.58 14.41
C LYS A 163 -7.37 11.25 13.37
N VAL A 164 -8.53 10.81 13.79
CA VAL A 164 -9.61 10.39 12.89
C VAL A 164 -10.92 11.07 13.29
N LYS A 165 -11.63 11.56 12.28
CA LYS A 165 -12.99 12.08 12.43
C LYS A 165 -13.96 11.03 11.89
N THR A 166 -14.61 10.35 12.82
CA THR A 166 -15.58 9.27 12.62
C THR A 166 -16.44 9.15 13.88
N ASP A 167 -17.47 8.30 13.86
CA ASP A 167 -18.27 8.02 15.04
C ASP A 167 -17.42 7.32 16.12
N ALA A 168 -17.61 7.70 17.39
CA ALA A 168 -16.79 7.25 18.50
C ALA A 168 -16.75 5.71 18.67
N GLU A 169 -17.84 5.02 18.36
CA GLU A 169 -17.97 3.56 18.40
C GLU A 169 -17.06 2.82 17.41
N ASN A 170 -16.53 3.53 16.40
CA ASN A 170 -15.67 2.97 15.37
C ASN A 170 -14.18 2.99 15.72
N ILE A 171 -13.75 3.71 16.75
CA ILE A 171 -12.34 3.89 17.10
C ILE A 171 -11.64 2.56 17.35
N GLU A 172 -12.21 1.69 18.20
CA GLU A 172 -11.61 0.39 18.49
C GLU A 172 -11.63 -0.56 17.28
N LYS A 173 -12.65 -0.45 16.43
CA LYS A 173 -12.71 -1.21 15.16
C LYS A 173 -11.57 -0.78 14.24
N LEU A 174 -11.36 0.53 14.04
CA LEU A 174 -10.27 1.07 13.23
C LEU A 174 -8.90 0.65 13.76
N LYS A 175 -8.70 0.72 15.08
CA LYS A 175 -7.46 0.25 15.72
C LYS A 175 -7.17 -1.22 15.44
N ALA A 176 -8.19 -2.08 15.45
CA ALA A 176 -8.03 -3.48 15.09
C ALA A 176 -7.69 -3.66 13.60
N LEU A 177 -8.30 -2.87 12.71
CA LEU A 177 -8.06 -2.92 11.26
C LEU A 177 -6.65 -2.49 10.87
N SER A 178 -5.98 -1.61 11.61
CA SER A 178 -4.61 -1.16 11.32
C SER A 178 -3.61 -2.32 11.22
N LYS A 179 -3.86 -3.41 11.96
CA LYS A 179 -3.02 -4.62 11.97
C LYS A 179 -3.08 -5.44 10.67
N LEU A 180 -4.03 -5.14 9.78
CA LEU A 180 -4.13 -5.79 8.47
C LEU A 180 -3.20 -5.17 7.43
N SER A 181 -2.46 -4.11 7.79
CA SER A 181 -1.49 -3.48 6.90
C SER A 181 -0.27 -4.38 6.67
N PRO A 182 0.07 -4.72 5.40
CA PRO A 182 1.26 -5.51 5.09
C PRO A 182 2.56 -4.87 5.58
N VAL A 183 2.68 -3.53 5.50
CA VAL A 183 3.89 -2.84 5.97
C VAL A 183 3.94 -2.80 7.50
N PHE A 184 2.78 -2.73 8.17
CA PHE A 184 2.74 -2.89 9.63
C PHE A 184 3.22 -4.29 10.04
N ASP A 185 2.74 -5.33 9.36
CA ASP A 185 3.16 -6.71 9.62
C ASP A 185 4.67 -6.88 9.46
N VAL A 186 5.22 -6.51 8.32
CA VAL A 186 6.66 -6.60 8.04
C VAL A 186 7.50 -5.78 9.02
N THR A 187 7.04 -4.60 9.40
CA THR A 187 7.78 -3.71 10.32
C THR A 187 7.77 -4.25 11.76
N SER A 188 6.66 -4.90 12.16
CA SER A 188 6.47 -5.43 13.52
C SER A 188 7.11 -6.81 13.71
N ASN A 189 7.03 -7.68 12.68
CA ASN A 189 7.41 -9.09 12.75
C ASN A 189 8.69 -9.41 11.96
N GLY A 190 9.08 -8.53 11.03
CA GLY A 190 10.16 -8.78 10.08
C GLY A 190 9.74 -9.74 8.96
N THR A 191 10.66 -9.97 8.05
CA THR A 191 10.54 -10.96 6.97
C THR A 191 11.93 -11.48 6.62
N ASN A 192 11.99 -12.60 5.90
CA ASN A 192 13.25 -13.10 5.41
C ASN A 192 13.80 -12.16 4.32
N VAL A 193 15.06 -11.75 4.47
CA VAL A 193 15.75 -10.90 3.49
C VAL A 193 17.04 -11.61 3.08
N GLU A 194 17.21 -11.86 1.78
CA GLU A 194 18.41 -12.44 1.18
C GLU A 194 19.13 -11.35 0.36
N VAL A 195 20.44 -11.24 0.54
CA VAL A 195 21.28 -10.28 -0.18
C VAL A 195 22.31 -11.02 -1.01
N ASN A 196 22.26 -10.86 -2.32
CA ASN A 196 23.24 -11.41 -3.26
C ASN A 196 24.07 -10.26 -3.84
N ILE A 197 25.40 -10.44 -3.87
CA ILE A 197 26.34 -9.44 -4.42
C ILE A 197 27.14 -10.09 -5.53
N GLU A 198 27.07 -9.50 -6.72
CA GLU A 198 27.80 -9.93 -7.89
C GLU A 198 28.80 -8.85 -8.31
N GLN A 199 30.05 -9.27 -8.61
CA GLN A 199 31.05 -8.35 -9.16
C GLN A 199 30.79 -8.13 -10.65
N ILE A 200 30.63 -6.89 -11.07
CA ILE A 200 30.49 -6.46 -12.47
C ILE A 200 31.76 -5.77 -12.93
N GLY A 201 32.48 -6.39 -13.86
CA GLY A 201 33.66 -5.81 -14.51
C GLY A 201 34.82 -5.53 -13.54
N LYS A 202 35.94 -5.16 -14.12
CA LYS A 202 37.09 -4.50 -13.45
C LYS A 202 37.21 -3.11 -14.03
#